data_f761ab9d47e0686d47a5e2d43667ae00
#
_entry.id   f761ab9d47e0686d47a5e2d43667ae00
#
_cell.length_a   1.000
_cell.length_b   1.000
_cell.length_c   1.000
_cell.angle_alpha   90.00
_cell.angle_beta   90.00
_cell.angle_gamma   90.00
#
_symmetry.space_group_name_H-M   'P 1'
#
loop_
_entity.id
_entity.type
_entity.pdbx_description
1 polymer ?
#
loop_
_entity_poly.entity_id
_entity_poly.type
_entity_poly.pdbx_seq_one_letter_code
_entity_poly.pdbx_strand_id
1 'polypeptide(L)'
;LLLSRIEGRPLYEALQDGSAGLDTVRAFGAIIRRLHESDIAHGDLTTHNVMIDEIGNLHLIDFGLARFAPEIEHLGLDLQVLNECLTASHHTYEGAVETMIEGYLAADSGESTGLTKNPASAVVERFNAIRGRVRYHA
;
A
#
# COMPACT_ATOMS: atom_id res chain seq x y z
N LEU A 1 -5.46 15.90 25.30
CA LEU A 1 -5.36 15.13 24.07
C LEU A 1 -4.31 14.04 24.21
N LEU A 2 -4.75 12.82 24.13
CA LEU A 2 -3.85 11.69 24.19
C LEU A 2 -3.54 11.22 22.77
N LEU A 3 -2.28 11.40 22.39
CA LEU A 3 -1.79 10.86 21.13
C LEU A 3 -1.14 9.52 21.41
N SER A 4 -1.65 8.48 20.78
CA SER A 4 -1.04 7.17 20.88
C SER A 4 0.34 7.22 20.22
N ARG A 5 1.35 6.83 20.97
CA ARG A 5 2.68 6.70 20.44
C ARG A 5 2.81 5.29 19.87
N ILE A 6 3.16 5.22 18.59
CA ILE A 6 3.42 3.93 17.96
C ILE A 6 4.85 3.53 18.28
N GLU A 7 4.99 2.45 19.04
CA GLU A 7 6.30 1.89 19.33
C GLU A 7 6.65 0.90 18.22
N GLY A 8 7.62 1.28 17.44
CA GLY A 8 8.02 0.50 16.29
C GLY A 8 9.02 1.28 15.45
N ARG A 9 9.18 0.86 14.22
CA ARG A 9 10.10 1.50 13.29
C ARG A 9 9.55 1.48 11.88
N PRO A 10 10.08 2.33 10.98
CA PRO A 10 9.61 2.29 9.59
C PRO A 10 9.82 0.93 8.95
N LEU A 11 8.84 0.50 8.19
CA LEU A 11 8.94 -0.76 7.45
C LEU A 11 10.14 -0.74 6.51
N TYR A 12 10.51 0.44 5.99
CA TYR A 12 11.71 0.60 5.18
C TYR A 12 12.93 -0.05 5.86
N GLU A 13 13.19 0.29 7.12
CA GLU A 13 14.33 -0.25 7.86
C GLU A 13 14.22 -1.75 8.05
N ALA A 14 13.03 -2.23 8.38
CA ALA A 14 12.81 -3.66 8.64
C ALA A 14 13.01 -4.50 7.37
N LEU A 15 12.67 -3.97 6.21
CA LEU A 15 12.94 -4.64 4.94
C LEU A 15 14.42 -4.58 4.57
N GLN A 16 15.09 -3.45 4.87
CA GLN A 16 16.50 -3.32 4.55
C GLN A 16 17.39 -4.26 5.38
N ASP A 17 17.03 -4.48 6.65
CA ASP A 17 17.84 -5.36 7.51
C ASP A 17 17.35 -6.82 7.55
N GLY A 18 16.28 -7.14 6.83
CA GLY A 18 15.77 -8.51 6.73
C GLY A 18 14.90 -8.96 7.89
N SER A 19 14.56 -8.08 8.83
CA SER A 19 13.66 -8.45 9.93
C SER A 19 12.19 -8.52 9.50
N ALA A 20 11.84 -7.93 8.36
CA ALA A 20 10.57 -8.11 7.69
C ALA A 20 10.82 -8.69 6.29
N GLY A 21 9.81 -9.32 5.71
CA GLY A 21 9.94 -9.96 4.40
C GLY A 21 8.66 -9.91 3.59
N LEU A 22 8.52 -10.83 2.66
CA LEU A 22 7.38 -10.86 1.73
C LEU A 22 6.04 -11.01 2.44
N ASP A 23 5.99 -11.73 3.56
CA ASP A 23 4.75 -11.86 4.34
C ASP A 23 4.26 -10.49 4.82
N THR A 24 5.20 -9.63 5.22
CA THR A 24 4.88 -8.26 5.65
C THR A 24 4.45 -7.40 4.47
N VAL A 25 5.06 -7.59 3.31
CA VAL A 25 4.66 -6.90 2.09
C VAL A 25 3.23 -7.28 1.70
N ARG A 26 2.87 -8.56 1.85
CA ARG A 26 1.49 -9.02 1.61
C ARG A 26 0.51 -8.35 2.59
N ALA A 27 0.86 -8.28 3.86
CA ALA A 27 0.04 -7.61 4.87
C ALA A 27 -0.10 -6.12 4.57
N PHE A 28 0.92 -5.50 4.02
CA PHE A 28 0.87 -4.10 3.61
C PHE A 28 -0.17 -3.91 2.49
N GLY A 29 -0.18 -4.79 1.50
CA GLY A 29 -1.20 -4.76 0.45
C GLY A 29 -2.62 -4.83 1.03
N ALA A 30 -2.82 -5.70 2.01
CA ALA A 30 -4.11 -5.86 2.66
C ALA A 30 -4.56 -4.58 3.39
N ILE A 31 -3.64 -3.93 4.10
CA ILE A 31 -3.94 -2.69 4.82
C ILE A 31 -4.29 -1.56 3.86
N ILE A 32 -3.61 -1.49 2.72
CA ILE A 32 -3.92 -0.50 1.68
C ILE A 32 -5.35 -0.71 1.16
N ARG A 33 -5.74 -1.97 0.94
CA ARG A 33 -7.11 -2.25 0.48
C ARG A 33 -8.15 -1.79 1.50
N ARG A 34 -7.90 -2.00 2.78
CA ARG A 34 -8.80 -1.53 3.84
C ARG A 34 -8.92 0.00 3.84
N LEU A 35 -7.82 0.70 3.63
CA LEU A 35 -7.83 2.15 3.52
C LEU A 35 -8.68 2.60 2.33
N HIS A 36 -8.48 1.98 1.18
CA HIS A 36 -9.23 2.29 -0.03
C HIS A 36 -10.71 1.99 0.14
N GLU A 37 -11.05 0.92 0.86
CA GLU A 37 -12.45 0.60 1.16
C GLU A 37 -13.11 1.61 2.08
N SER A 38 -12.32 2.35 2.83
CA SER A 38 -12.80 3.48 3.64
C SER A 38 -12.93 4.77 2.81
N ASP A 39 -12.77 4.66 1.50
CA ASP A 39 -12.87 5.77 0.54
C ASP A 39 -11.80 6.85 0.77
N ILE A 40 -10.58 6.40 1.04
CA ILE A 40 -9.42 7.25 1.28
C ILE A 40 -8.25 6.74 0.43
N ALA A 41 -7.58 7.66 -0.28
CA ALA A 41 -6.28 7.41 -0.89
C ALA A 41 -5.21 8.06 -0.02
N HIS A 42 -4.09 7.38 0.19
CA HIS A 42 -3.04 7.87 1.08
C HIS A 42 -2.26 9.05 0.46
N GLY A 43 -1.89 8.91 -0.78
CA GLY A 43 -1.17 9.96 -1.52
C GLY A 43 0.34 9.86 -1.47
N ASP A 44 0.92 9.05 -0.57
CA ASP A 44 2.38 8.91 -0.45
C ASP A 44 2.75 7.56 0.16
N LEU A 45 2.31 6.49 -0.48
CA LEU A 45 2.50 5.11 0.02
C LEU A 45 3.90 4.59 -0.27
N THR A 46 4.82 4.91 0.65
CA THR A 46 6.17 4.33 0.65
C THR A 46 6.37 3.53 1.91
N THR A 47 7.44 2.73 1.96
CA THR A 47 7.77 1.96 3.16
C THR A 47 8.27 2.84 4.30
N HIS A 48 8.54 4.12 4.04
CA HIS A 48 8.82 5.10 5.08
C HIS A 48 7.56 5.56 5.81
N ASN A 49 6.40 5.43 5.18
CA ASN A 49 5.12 5.91 5.72
C ASN A 49 4.26 4.80 6.28
N VAL A 50 4.89 3.70 6.67
CA VAL A 50 4.25 2.63 7.42
C VAL A 50 5.22 2.18 8.51
N MET A 51 4.70 2.08 9.73
CA MET A 51 5.46 1.61 10.89
C MET A 51 5.12 0.15 11.15
N ILE A 52 6.13 -0.64 11.50
CA ILE A 52 5.92 -1.99 11.98
C ILE A 52 6.19 -1.99 13.48
N ASP A 53 5.23 -2.46 14.28
CA ASP A 53 5.38 -2.49 15.73
C ASP A 53 6.08 -3.77 16.18
N GLU A 54 6.29 -3.89 17.51
CA GLU A 54 7.04 -5.01 18.10
C GLU A 54 6.40 -6.37 17.87
N ILE A 55 5.07 -6.40 17.69
CA ILE A 55 4.35 -7.67 17.45
C ILE A 55 4.10 -7.92 15.97
N GLY A 56 4.59 -7.04 15.09
CA GLY A 56 4.50 -7.24 13.64
C GLY A 56 3.30 -6.59 12.98
N ASN A 57 2.52 -5.77 13.69
CA ASN A 57 1.40 -5.07 13.09
C ASN A 57 1.88 -3.82 12.34
N LEU A 58 1.20 -3.52 11.24
CA LEU A 58 1.51 -2.37 10.40
C LEU A 58 0.58 -1.20 10.71
N HIS A 59 1.13 0.00 10.70
CA HIS A 59 0.40 1.24 10.97
C HIS A 59 0.76 2.27 9.90
N LEU A 60 -0.23 2.68 9.11
CA LEU A 60 -0.02 3.74 8.13
C LEU A 60 0.12 5.08 8.86
N ILE A 61 1.06 5.90 8.39
CA ILE A 61 1.31 7.22 8.98
C ILE A 61 1.42 8.25 7.85
N ASP A 62 1.46 9.52 8.24
CA ASP A 62 1.69 10.66 7.35
C ASP A 62 0.61 10.79 6.26
N PHE A 63 -0.58 11.18 6.69
CA PHE A 63 -1.73 11.38 5.81
C PHE A 63 -1.81 12.81 5.25
N GLY A 64 -0.69 13.55 5.23
CA GLY A 64 -0.67 14.93 4.76
C GLY A 64 -1.10 15.11 3.30
N LEU A 65 -0.96 14.08 2.48
CA LEU A 65 -1.37 14.09 1.08
C LEU A 65 -2.63 13.26 0.82
N ALA A 66 -3.30 12.83 1.89
CA ALA A 66 -4.47 11.96 1.75
C ALA A 66 -5.64 12.67 1.07
N ARG A 67 -6.41 11.90 0.31
CA ARG A 67 -7.58 12.39 -0.40
C ARG A 67 -8.79 11.57 0.02
N PHE A 68 -9.87 12.28 0.37
CA PHE A 68 -11.15 11.65 0.67
C PHE A 68 -11.98 11.57 -0.60
N ALA A 69 -12.82 10.54 -0.68
CA ALA A 69 -13.65 10.27 -1.85
C ALA A 69 -12.83 10.27 -3.15
N PRO A 70 -11.74 9.49 -3.19
CA PRO A 70 -10.85 9.49 -4.35
C PRO A 70 -11.50 8.84 -5.55
N GLU A 71 -11.03 9.24 -6.73
CA GLU A 71 -11.36 8.53 -7.95
C GLU A 71 -10.45 7.30 -8.10
N ILE A 72 -10.82 6.39 -8.98
CA ILE A 72 -10.06 5.16 -9.20
C ILE A 72 -8.61 5.45 -9.59
N GLU A 73 -8.37 6.52 -10.32
CA GLU A 73 -7.00 6.93 -10.67
C GLU A 73 -6.15 7.16 -9.43
N HIS A 74 -6.70 7.81 -8.40
CA HIS A 74 -5.98 8.07 -7.15
C HIS A 74 -5.64 6.78 -6.43
N LEU A 75 -6.54 5.81 -6.45
CA LEU A 75 -6.31 4.50 -5.83
C LEU A 75 -5.22 3.74 -6.57
N GLY A 76 -5.27 3.77 -7.91
CA GLY A 76 -4.22 3.15 -8.72
C GLY A 76 -2.86 3.81 -8.54
N LEU A 77 -2.84 5.14 -8.37
CA LEU A 77 -1.59 5.88 -8.11
C LEU A 77 -0.97 5.49 -6.76
N ASP A 78 -1.79 5.22 -5.75
CA ASP A 78 -1.27 4.71 -4.48
C ASP A 78 -0.44 3.44 -4.69
N LEU A 79 -0.97 2.51 -5.48
CA LEU A 79 -0.26 1.27 -5.77
C LEU A 79 1.00 1.53 -6.63
N GLN A 80 0.94 2.51 -7.53
CA GLN A 80 2.08 2.85 -8.36
C GLN A 80 3.23 3.46 -7.54
N VAL A 81 2.93 4.33 -6.59
CA VAL A 81 3.94 4.92 -5.73
C VAL A 81 4.66 3.82 -4.94
N LEU A 82 3.90 2.87 -4.40
CA LEU A 82 4.49 1.74 -3.67
C LEU A 82 5.29 0.82 -4.61
N ASN A 83 4.78 0.58 -5.83
CA ASN A 83 5.53 -0.18 -6.83
C ASN A 83 6.91 0.43 -7.08
N GLU A 84 6.97 1.74 -7.25
CA GLU A 84 8.24 2.43 -7.48
C GLU A 84 9.16 2.30 -6.26
N CYS A 85 8.61 2.43 -5.07
CA CYS A 85 9.37 2.28 -3.83
C CYS A 85 9.94 0.87 -3.68
N LEU A 86 9.11 -0.16 -3.88
CA LEU A 86 9.55 -1.55 -3.76
C LEU A 86 10.62 -1.88 -4.79
N THR A 87 10.45 -1.40 -6.01
CA THR A 87 11.38 -1.68 -7.10
C THR A 87 12.73 -0.99 -6.88
N ALA A 88 12.70 0.26 -6.42
CA ALA A 88 13.93 1.05 -6.26
C ALA A 88 14.68 0.73 -4.98
N SER A 89 13.97 0.57 -3.86
CA SER A 89 14.59 0.47 -2.53
C SER A 89 14.62 -0.94 -1.97
N HIS A 90 13.79 -1.84 -2.47
CA HIS A 90 13.64 -3.19 -1.93
C HIS A 90 13.73 -4.25 -3.02
N HIS A 91 14.57 -4.01 -4.01
CA HIS A 91 14.69 -4.87 -5.20
C HIS A 91 15.21 -6.28 -4.90
N THR A 92 15.81 -6.49 -3.72
CA THR A 92 16.26 -7.83 -3.32
C THR A 92 15.11 -8.78 -3.00
N TYR A 93 13.91 -8.23 -2.76
CA TYR A 93 12.72 -9.06 -2.53
C TYR A 93 12.02 -9.32 -3.86
N GLU A 94 12.43 -10.36 -4.55
CA GLU A 94 11.80 -10.75 -5.82
C GLU A 94 10.31 -11.02 -5.61
N GLY A 95 9.49 -10.52 -6.51
CA GLY A 95 8.05 -10.71 -6.44
C GLY A 95 7.34 -9.83 -5.41
N ALA A 96 8.02 -8.81 -4.86
CA ALA A 96 7.42 -7.95 -3.84
C ALA A 96 6.18 -7.24 -4.36
N VAL A 97 6.20 -6.73 -5.58
CA VAL A 97 5.04 -6.03 -6.16
C VAL A 97 3.87 -7.00 -6.31
N GLU A 98 4.12 -8.18 -6.85
CA GLU A 98 3.10 -9.22 -7.03
C GLU A 98 2.53 -9.66 -5.68
N THR A 99 3.38 -9.77 -4.66
CA THR A 99 2.95 -10.14 -3.30
C THR A 99 2.07 -9.05 -2.68
N MET A 100 2.43 -7.80 -2.88
CA MET A 100 1.60 -6.67 -2.42
C MET A 100 0.24 -6.71 -3.10
N ILE A 101 0.20 -6.92 -4.41
CA ILE A 101 -1.05 -7.01 -5.17
C ILE A 101 -1.89 -8.20 -4.69
N GLU A 102 -1.28 -9.35 -4.42
CA GLU A 102 -1.99 -10.50 -3.86
C GLU A 102 -2.68 -10.14 -2.55
N GLY A 103 -1.97 -9.45 -1.65
CA GLY A 103 -2.54 -9.02 -0.37
C GLY A 103 -3.68 -8.03 -0.55
N TYR A 104 -3.53 -7.11 -1.47
CA TYR A 104 -4.56 -6.13 -1.80
C TYR A 104 -5.83 -6.81 -2.30
N LEU A 105 -5.69 -7.72 -3.27
CA LEU A 105 -6.83 -8.44 -3.83
C LEU A 105 -7.50 -9.36 -2.80
N ALA A 106 -6.70 -10.05 -1.99
CA ALA A 106 -7.22 -10.98 -0.99
C ALA A 106 -8.02 -10.26 0.11
N ALA A 107 -7.72 -9.00 0.36
CA ALA A 107 -8.41 -8.21 1.39
C ALA A 107 -9.69 -7.55 0.89
N ASP A 108 -10.04 -7.71 -0.39
CA ASP A 108 -11.28 -7.13 -0.94
C ASP A 108 -12.47 -7.76 -0.22
N SER A 109 -13.22 -6.92 0.50
CA SER A 109 -14.38 -7.37 1.29
C SER A 109 -15.64 -7.61 0.44
N GLY A 110 -15.57 -7.27 -0.85
CA GLY A 110 -16.71 -7.36 -1.73
C GLY A 110 -17.61 -6.12 -1.63
N GLU A 111 -18.79 -6.21 -2.24
CA GLU A 111 -19.67 -5.06 -2.42
C GLU A 111 -20.41 -4.60 -1.18
N SER A 112 -20.51 -5.44 -0.17
CA SER A 112 -21.51 -5.26 0.88
C SER A 112 -21.05 -4.40 2.05
N THR A 113 -19.76 -4.10 2.19
CA THR A 113 -19.23 -3.47 3.40
C THR A 113 -18.35 -2.25 3.15
N GLY A 114 -17.86 -2.06 1.94
CA GLY A 114 -16.98 -0.95 1.62
C GLY A 114 -17.72 0.32 1.27
N LEU A 115 -17.12 1.47 1.59
CA LEU A 115 -17.61 2.77 1.14
C LEU A 115 -17.24 3.05 -0.30
N THR A 116 -16.16 2.43 -0.77
CA THR A 116 -15.71 2.62 -2.14
C THR A 116 -16.58 1.83 -3.12
N LYS A 117 -16.77 2.39 -4.30
CA LYS A 117 -17.48 1.74 -5.40
C LYS A 117 -16.57 0.90 -6.27
N ASN A 118 -15.27 0.95 -6.02
CA ASN A 118 -14.28 0.33 -6.88
C ASN A 118 -13.80 -0.99 -6.28
N PRO A 119 -14.10 -2.13 -6.93
CA PRO A 119 -13.54 -3.41 -6.44
C PRO A 119 -12.02 -3.43 -6.59
N ALA A 120 -11.36 -4.25 -5.79
CA ALA A 120 -9.91 -4.34 -5.80
C ALA A 120 -9.38 -4.66 -7.20
N SER A 121 -10.04 -5.56 -7.92
CA SER A 121 -9.63 -5.92 -9.28
C SER A 121 -9.61 -4.74 -10.23
N ALA A 122 -10.59 -3.82 -10.11
CA ALA A 122 -10.63 -2.62 -10.95
C ALA A 122 -9.49 -1.67 -10.63
N VAL A 123 -9.14 -1.54 -9.34
CA VAL A 123 -8.02 -0.70 -8.92
C VAL A 123 -6.70 -1.27 -9.44
N VAL A 124 -6.51 -2.58 -9.34
CA VAL A 124 -5.31 -3.24 -9.85
C VAL A 124 -5.20 -3.08 -11.37
N GLU A 125 -6.32 -3.19 -12.08
CA GLU A 125 -6.36 -2.96 -13.52
C GLU A 125 -5.94 -1.53 -13.86
N ARG A 126 -6.42 -0.54 -13.10
CA ARG A 126 -6.00 0.85 -13.28
C ARG A 126 -4.52 1.02 -12.95
N PHE A 127 -4.03 0.40 -11.89
CA PHE A 127 -2.60 0.40 -11.56
C PHE A 127 -1.77 -0.14 -12.74
N ASN A 128 -2.19 -1.24 -13.33
CA ASN A 128 -1.47 -1.81 -14.46
C ASN A 128 -1.44 -0.86 -15.66
N ALA A 129 -2.53 -0.12 -15.90
CA ALA A 129 -2.58 0.89 -16.96
C ALA A 129 -1.62 2.04 -16.67
N ILE A 130 -1.57 2.53 -15.44
CA ILE A 130 -0.65 3.59 -15.02
C ILE A 130 0.80 3.13 -15.19
N ARG A 131 1.11 1.93 -14.71
CA ARG A 131 2.42 1.33 -14.80
C ARG A 131 2.89 1.22 -16.25
N GLY A 132 1.99 0.83 -17.14
CA GLY A 132 2.27 0.75 -18.58
C GLY A 132 2.61 2.10 -19.19
N ARG A 133 1.89 3.15 -18.82
CA ARG A 133 2.16 4.51 -19.31
C ARG A 133 3.54 5.00 -18.86
N VAL A 134 3.90 4.76 -17.61
CA VAL A 134 5.21 5.16 -17.09
C VAL A 134 6.32 4.46 -17.84
N ARG A 135 6.14 3.18 -18.17
CA ARG A 135 7.14 2.41 -18.92
C ARG A 135 7.39 2.95 -20.31
N TYR A 136 6.38 3.53 -20.96
CA TYR A 136 6.52 4.11 -22.29
C TYR A 136 7.16 5.49 -22.27
N HIS A 137 7.17 6.15 -21.13
CA HIS A 137 7.74 7.50 -20.99
C HIS A 137 9.10 7.51 -20.31
N ALA A 138 9.58 6.36 -19.87
CA ALA A 138 10.86 6.24 -19.18
C ALA A 138 12.03 6.22 -20.15
#